data_56f1305a0c87baa2075a1d98940a540a
#
_entry.id   56f1305a0c87baa2075a1d98940a540a
#
_cell.length_a   1.000
_cell.length_b   1.000
_cell.length_c   1.000
_cell.angle_alpha   90.00
_cell.angle_beta   90.00
_cell.angle_gamma   90.00
#
_symmetry.space_group_name_H-M   'P 1'
#
loop_
_entity.id
_entity.type
_entity.pdbx_description
1 polymer ?
#
loop_
_entity_poly.entity_id
_entity_poly.type
_entity_poly.pdbx_seq_one_letter_code
_entity_poly.pdbx_strand_id
1 'polypeptide(L)'
;LKIKLIGKNDEQIIKALEDRGLKDMLEDMGYQPHSAAVQEQRTASVLILPLRKEPEYKAVLPGKLFEYLASFRPVLGIGQTDGAMAMILNETKTGKVIDWEDKEGISEYIEKCWERHLEGRLTTEGADISRFTRRSTTRQMAGLFDRLTSHP
;
A
#
# COMPACT_ATOMS: atom_id res chain seq x y z
N LEU A 1 -11.93 1.83 15.90
CA LEU A 1 -10.78 2.02 15.01
C LEU A 1 -9.50 1.64 15.77
N LYS A 2 -8.59 0.93 15.09
CA LYS A 2 -7.23 0.66 15.58
C LYS A 2 -6.22 1.03 14.51
N ILE A 3 -5.10 1.62 14.93
CA ILE A 3 -3.95 1.95 14.09
C ILE A 3 -2.83 1.02 14.49
N LYS A 4 -2.48 0.07 13.61
CA LYS A 4 -1.39 -0.88 13.85
C LYS A 4 -0.10 -0.41 13.18
N LEU A 5 0.96 -0.30 13.94
CA LEU A 5 2.30 -0.05 13.44
C LEU A 5 3.11 -1.35 13.55
N ILE A 6 3.68 -1.81 12.43
CA ILE A 6 4.44 -3.06 12.37
C ILE A 6 5.82 -2.78 11.78
N GLY A 7 6.85 -3.07 12.54
CA GLY A 7 8.24 -2.85 12.16
C GLY A 7 9.01 -2.02 13.17
N LYS A 8 10.15 -1.50 12.74
CA LYS A 8 10.91 -0.53 13.55
C LYS A 8 10.27 0.84 13.33
N ASN A 9 9.47 1.26 14.28
CA ASN A 9 8.76 2.53 14.23
C ASN A 9 9.64 3.66 14.81
N ASP A 10 9.47 4.86 14.23
CA ASP A 10 10.12 6.07 14.75
C ASP A 10 9.31 6.59 15.94
N GLU A 11 9.99 6.82 17.05
CA GLU A 11 9.38 7.38 18.27
C GLU A 11 8.67 8.72 18.02
N GLN A 12 9.16 9.51 17.04
CA GLN A 12 8.52 10.76 16.66
C GLN A 12 7.14 10.54 16.03
N ILE A 13 6.95 9.46 15.28
CA ILE A 13 5.65 9.10 14.69
C ILE A 13 4.68 8.69 15.80
N ILE A 14 5.14 7.85 16.74
CA ILE A 14 4.32 7.41 17.88
C ILE A 14 3.88 8.62 18.69
N LYS A 15 4.83 9.48 19.07
CA LYS A 15 4.54 10.71 19.81
C LYS A 15 3.58 11.64 19.05
N ALA A 16 3.77 11.80 17.75
CA ALA A 16 2.90 12.65 16.94
C ALA A 16 1.45 12.14 16.88
N LEU A 17 1.22 10.83 16.95
CA LEU A 17 -0.09 10.22 17.05
C LEU A 17 -0.69 10.40 18.45
N GLU A 18 0.10 10.21 19.50
CA GLU A 18 -0.31 10.42 20.89
C GLU A 18 -0.70 11.88 21.16
N ASP A 19 0.09 12.84 20.68
CA ASP A 19 -0.17 14.29 20.81
C ASP A 19 -1.50 14.71 20.10
N ARG A 20 -1.97 13.89 19.17
CA ARG A 20 -3.27 14.08 18.47
C ARG A 20 -4.43 13.32 19.12
N GLY A 21 -4.23 12.75 20.30
CA GLY A 21 -5.25 12.01 21.03
C GLY A 21 -5.57 10.62 20.47
N LEU A 22 -4.67 10.05 19.66
CA LEU A 22 -4.86 8.72 19.06
C LEU A 22 -4.20 7.59 19.85
N LYS A 23 -3.70 7.88 21.05
CA LYS A 23 -2.99 6.91 21.89
C LYS A 23 -3.78 5.63 22.15
N ASP A 24 -5.04 5.74 22.49
CA ASP A 24 -5.90 4.60 22.82
C ASP A 24 -6.26 3.74 21.60
N MET A 25 -6.02 4.27 20.40
CA MET A 25 -6.23 3.58 19.12
C MET A 25 -4.95 2.97 18.58
N LEU A 26 -3.80 3.37 19.12
CA LEU A 26 -2.49 2.96 18.63
C LEU A 26 -2.08 1.60 19.21
N GLU A 27 -1.68 0.71 18.32
CA GLU A 27 -1.11 -0.61 18.65
C GLU A 27 0.25 -0.73 17.96
N ASP A 28 1.32 -0.43 18.71
CA ASP A 28 2.69 -0.64 18.22
C ASP A 28 3.11 -2.09 18.48
N MET A 29 3.14 -2.87 17.40
CA MET A 29 3.50 -4.29 17.43
C MET A 29 5.02 -4.51 17.37
N GLY A 30 5.80 -3.47 17.14
CA GLY A 30 7.25 -3.58 16.97
C GLY A 30 7.64 -4.46 15.79
N TYR A 31 8.87 -4.99 15.82
CA TYR A 31 9.34 -5.90 14.78
C TYR A 31 8.61 -7.25 14.87
N GLN A 32 8.03 -7.66 13.74
CA GLN A 32 7.36 -8.95 13.60
C GLN A 32 8.04 -9.80 12.51
N PRO A 33 8.04 -11.13 12.63
CA PRO A 33 8.42 -12.00 11.53
C PRO A 33 7.59 -11.69 10.28
N HIS A 34 8.18 -11.84 9.09
CA HIS A 34 7.51 -11.51 7.82
C HIS A 34 6.14 -12.19 7.66
N SER A 35 6.03 -13.47 8.04
CA SER A 35 4.76 -14.20 7.98
C SER A 35 3.66 -13.59 8.85
N ALA A 36 4.01 -13.10 10.05
CA ALA A 36 3.06 -12.42 10.93
C ALA A 36 2.66 -11.05 10.35
N ALA A 37 3.62 -10.28 9.81
CA ALA A 37 3.32 -9.01 9.15
C ALA A 37 2.37 -9.20 7.95
N VAL A 38 2.59 -10.22 7.13
CA VAL A 38 1.69 -10.56 5.99
C VAL A 38 0.29 -10.95 6.49
N GLN A 39 0.20 -11.67 7.61
CA GLN A 39 -1.10 -12.01 8.18
C GLN A 39 -1.87 -10.76 8.64
N GLU A 40 -1.20 -9.83 9.30
CA GLU A 40 -1.79 -8.56 9.70
C GLU A 40 -2.24 -7.72 8.49
N GLN A 41 -1.43 -7.70 7.41
CA GLN A 41 -1.83 -7.04 6.15
C GLN A 41 -3.14 -7.62 5.60
N ARG A 42 -3.31 -8.94 5.62
CA ARG A 42 -4.51 -9.61 5.09
C ARG A 42 -5.76 -9.38 5.92
N THR A 43 -5.61 -9.06 7.20
CA THR A 43 -6.73 -8.78 8.11
C THR A 43 -7.01 -7.29 8.30
N ALA A 44 -6.15 -6.43 7.79
CA ALA A 44 -6.31 -4.99 7.87
C ALA A 44 -7.55 -4.53 7.10
N SER A 45 -8.21 -3.49 7.59
CA SER A 45 -9.31 -2.84 6.88
C SER A 45 -8.81 -1.91 5.78
N VAL A 46 -7.70 -1.21 6.03
CA VAL A 46 -7.02 -0.35 5.06
C VAL A 46 -5.52 -0.46 5.31
N LEU A 47 -4.73 -0.50 4.25
CA LEU A 47 -3.27 -0.47 4.30
C LEU A 47 -2.80 0.93 3.89
N ILE A 48 -1.99 1.56 4.73
CA ILE A 48 -1.49 2.92 4.47
C ILE A 48 -0.03 2.84 3.99
N LEU A 49 0.26 3.50 2.87
CA LEU A 49 1.57 3.50 2.24
C LEU A 49 2.01 4.93 1.89
N PRO A 50 2.66 5.64 2.83
CA PRO A 50 3.15 6.99 2.56
C PRO A 50 4.47 6.98 1.78
N LEU A 51 4.61 7.90 0.85
CA LEU A 51 5.86 8.27 0.18
C LEU A 51 6.35 9.61 0.70
N ARG A 52 7.63 9.88 0.50
CA ARG A 52 8.22 11.19 0.77
C ARG A 52 7.80 12.22 -0.29
N LYS A 53 7.89 13.52 0.07
CA LYS A 53 7.43 14.62 -0.79
C LYS A 53 8.43 15.00 -1.90
N GLU A 54 9.68 14.57 -1.79
CA GLU A 54 10.73 14.95 -2.72
C GLU A 54 10.41 14.42 -4.14
N PRO A 55 10.68 15.21 -5.20
CA PRO A 55 10.26 14.90 -6.57
C PRO A 55 10.75 13.54 -7.10
N GLU A 56 11.91 13.08 -6.66
CA GLU A 56 12.47 11.77 -7.03
C GLU A 56 11.61 10.59 -6.58
N TYR A 57 10.79 10.77 -5.54
CA TYR A 57 9.86 9.73 -5.08
C TYR A 57 8.69 9.50 -6.02
N LYS A 58 8.50 10.35 -7.04
CA LYS A 58 7.47 10.15 -8.06
C LYS A 58 7.62 8.84 -8.82
N ALA A 59 8.86 8.41 -9.06
CA ALA A 59 9.17 7.16 -9.76
C ALA A 59 9.36 5.96 -8.82
N VAL A 60 9.32 6.16 -7.50
CA VAL A 60 9.61 5.10 -6.53
C VAL A 60 8.43 4.15 -6.39
N LEU A 61 8.72 2.86 -6.47
CA LEU A 61 7.81 1.78 -6.15
C LEU A 61 8.29 1.07 -4.88
N PRO A 62 7.67 1.34 -3.72
CA PRO A 62 8.04 0.65 -2.49
C PRO A 62 7.81 -0.86 -2.60
N GLY A 63 8.72 -1.67 -2.07
CA GLY A 63 8.56 -3.13 -2.08
C GLY A 63 7.26 -3.58 -1.40
N LYS A 64 6.83 -2.88 -0.35
CA LYS A 64 5.56 -3.13 0.35
C LYS A 64 4.33 -2.97 -0.55
N LEU A 65 4.38 -2.17 -1.62
CA LEU A 65 3.26 -2.01 -2.54
C LEU A 65 2.81 -3.37 -3.08
N PHE A 66 3.75 -4.21 -3.52
CA PHE A 66 3.42 -5.51 -4.11
C PHE A 66 2.87 -6.51 -3.08
N GLU A 67 3.32 -6.43 -1.82
CA GLU A 67 2.73 -7.20 -0.72
C GLU A 67 1.30 -6.75 -0.43
N TYR A 68 1.05 -5.44 -0.46
CA TYR A 68 -0.27 -4.86 -0.24
C TYR A 68 -1.23 -5.23 -1.36
N LEU A 69 -0.80 -5.20 -2.62
CA LEU A 69 -1.59 -5.70 -3.75
C LEU A 69 -2.01 -7.17 -3.52
N ALA A 70 -1.06 -8.01 -3.08
CA ALA A 70 -1.30 -9.44 -2.83
C ALA A 70 -2.17 -9.73 -1.59
N SER A 71 -2.41 -8.74 -0.75
CA SER A 71 -3.32 -8.87 0.41
C SER A 71 -4.80 -8.71 0.02
N PHE A 72 -5.07 -8.16 -1.17
CA PHE A 72 -6.41 -7.80 -1.65
C PHE A 72 -7.17 -6.86 -0.68
N ARG A 73 -6.45 -6.02 0.05
CA ARG A 73 -7.02 -4.99 0.92
C ARG A 73 -6.90 -3.61 0.28
N PRO A 74 -7.84 -2.69 0.53
CA PRO A 74 -7.74 -1.33 0.04
C PRO A 74 -6.43 -0.67 0.48
N VAL A 75 -5.73 -0.04 -0.45
CA VAL A 75 -4.49 0.67 -0.20
C VAL A 75 -4.71 2.17 -0.29
N LEU A 76 -4.45 2.87 0.80
CA LEU A 76 -4.34 4.33 0.83
C LEU A 76 -2.88 4.70 0.64
N GLY A 77 -2.50 5.10 -0.56
CA GLY A 77 -1.23 5.74 -0.83
C GLY A 77 -1.29 7.22 -0.46
N ILE A 78 -0.25 7.73 0.19
CA ILE A 78 -0.10 9.18 0.42
C ILE A 78 1.14 9.61 -0.35
N GLY A 79 0.96 10.43 -1.38
CA GLY A 79 2.07 10.73 -2.30
C GLY A 79 1.65 11.56 -3.50
N GLN A 80 2.52 11.56 -4.52
CA GLN A 80 2.24 12.23 -5.79
C GLN A 80 1.17 11.45 -6.57
N THR A 81 0.06 12.12 -6.87
CA THR A 81 -1.12 11.52 -7.50
C THR A 81 -0.91 11.10 -8.96
N ASP A 82 0.19 11.57 -9.58
CA ASP A 82 0.63 11.24 -10.93
C ASP A 82 1.94 10.40 -10.95
N GLY A 83 2.30 9.81 -9.79
CA GLY A 83 3.49 8.98 -9.64
C GLY A 83 3.27 7.52 -10.02
N ALA A 84 4.39 6.75 -10.05
CA ALA A 84 4.39 5.34 -10.42
C ALA A 84 3.48 4.48 -9.52
N MET A 85 3.43 4.76 -8.21
CA MET A 85 2.52 4.08 -7.28
C MET A 85 1.05 4.35 -7.62
N ALA A 86 0.72 5.62 -7.97
CA ALA A 86 -0.65 5.99 -8.33
C ALA A 86 -1.12 5.25 -9.60
N MET A 87 -0.25 5.14 -10.60
CA MET A 87 -0.54 4.40 -11.83
C MET A 87 -0.89 2.93 -11.53
N ILE A 88 -0.12 2.26 -10.68
CA ILE A 88 -0.35 0.85 -10.33
C ILE A 88 -1.65 0.69 -9.54
N LEU A 89 -1.89 1.52 -8.51
CA LEU A 89 -3.11 1.41 -7.70
C LEU A 89 -4.38 1.67 -8.53
N ASN A 90 -4.32 2.64 -9.45
CA ASN A 90 -5.43 2.94 -10.37
C ASN A 90 -5.67 1.81 -11.36
N GLU A 91 -4.61 1.26 -11.97
CA GLU A 91 -4.71 0.16 -12.92
C GLU A 91 -5.28 -1.10 -12.28
N THR A 92 -4.78 -1.45 -11.10
CA THR A 92 -5.23 -2.64 -10.38
C THR A 92 -6.53 -2.46 -9.63
N LYS A 93 -7.03 -1.21 -9.50
CA LYS A 93 -8.21 -0.86 -8.69
C LYS A 93 -8.12 -1.32 -7.23
N THR A 94 -6.89 -1.43 -6.71
CA THR A 94 -6.64 -1.88 -5.35
C THR A 94 -6.57 -0.75 -4.33
N GLY A 95 -6.52 0.49 -4.79
CA GLY A 95 -6.43 1.65 -3.91
C GLY A 95 -6.36 2.97 -4.66
N LYS A 96 -5.98 4.01 -3.93
CA LYS A 96 -5.83 5.36 -4.46
C LYS A 96 -4.63 6.03 -3.82
N VAL A 97 -3.89 6.84 -4.58
CA VAL A 97 -2.92 7.79 -4.03
C VAL A 97 -3.60 9.13 -3.88
N ILE A 98 -3.43 9.74 -2.70
CA ILE A 98 -3.95 11.05 -2.36
C ILE A 98 -2.77 11.93 -1.95
N ASP A 99 -2.82 13.21 -2.31
CA ASP A 99 -1.77 14.17 -1.95
C ASP A 99 -1.66 14.36 -0.43
N TRP A 100 -0.46 14.67 0.06
CA TRP A 100 -0.19 14.88 1.50
C TRP A 100 -1.02 16.00 2.12
N GLU A 101 -1.39 17.01 1.34
CA GLU A 101 -2.14 18.17 1.79
C GLU A 101 -3.66 18.00 1.61
N ASP A 102 -4.11 17.02 0.84
CA ASP A 102 -5.53 16.73 0.60
C ASP A 102 -6.14 15.92 1.76
N LYS A 103 -6.30 16.57 2.90
CA LYS A 103 -6.86 15.97 4.12
C LYS A 103 -8.31 15.53 3.92
N GLU A 104 -9.08 16.27 3.14
CA GLU A 104 -10.48 15.97 2.83
C GLU A 104 -10.56 14.68 2.00
N GLY A 105 -9.76 14.56 0.96
CA GLY A 105 -9.68 13.35 0.16
C GLY A 105 -9.22 12.12 0.93
N ILE A 106 -8.29 12.29 1.89
CA ILE A 106 -7.87 11.21 2.81
C ILE A 106 -9.05 10.78 3.69
N SER A 107 -9.78 11.74 4.29
CA SER A 107 -10.94 11.45 5.14
C SER A 107 -12.03 10.71 4.37
N GLU A 108 -12.42 11.24 3.21
CA GLU A 108 -13.41 10.60 2.34
C GLU A 108 -13.04 9.16 1.95
N TYR A 109 -11.75 8.92 1.67
CA TYR A 109 -11.30 7.57 1.31
C TYR A 109 -11.45 6.60 2.49
N ILE A 110 -11.08 7.04 3.70
CA ILE A 110 -11.21 6.24 4.93
C ILE A 110 -12.70 5.99 5.23
N GLU A 111 -13.55 6.99 5.09
CA GLU A 111 -15.01 6.88 5.30
C GLU A 111 -15.63 5.86 4.34
N LYS A 112 -15.31 5.93 3.04
CA LYS A 112 -15.74 4.94 2.04
C LYS A 112 -15.26 3.52 2.37
N CYS A 113 -14.03 3.39 2.89
CA CYS A 113 -13.54 2.09 3.35
C CYS A 113 -14.31 1.60 4.58
N TRP A 114 -14.69 2.50 5.49
CA TRP A 114 -15.50 2.17 6.66
C TRP A 114 -16.91 1.70 6.27
N GLU A 115 -17.59 2.40 5.37
CA GLU A 115 -18.89 1.99 4.84
C GLU A 115 -18.83 0.60 4.22
N ARG A 116 -17.82 0.34 3.36
CA ARG A 116 -17.60 -0.98 2.76
C ARG A 116 -17.28 -2.06 3.80
N HIS A 117 -16.62 -1.69 4.89
CA HIS A 117 -16.36 -2.61 6.00
C HIS A 117 -17.66 -3.04 6.68
N LEU A 118 -18.55 -2.10 6.97
CA LEU A 118 -19.86 -2.40 7.57
C LEU A 118 -20.72 -3.30 6.68
N GLU A 119 -20.55 -3.21 5.37
CA GLU A 119 -21.24 -4.04 4.38
C GLU A 119 -20.55 -5.40 4.12
N GLY A 120 -19.42 -5.69 4.78
CA GLY A 120 -18.63 -6.90 4.54
C GLY A 120 -17.91 -6.94 3.18
N ARG A 121 -17.79 -5.81 2.48
CA ARG A 121 -17.25 -5.68 1.12
C ARG A 121 -15.88 -5.01 1.08
N LEU A 122 -15.01 -5.30 2.03
CA LEU A 122 -13.73 -4.59 2.19
C LEU A 122 -12.58 -5.17 1.37
N THR A 123 -12.80 -6.26 0.67
CA THR A 123 -11.79 -6.86 -0.20
C THR A 123 -11.78 -6.20 -1.58
N THR A 124 -10.60 -6.16 -2.22
CA THR A 124 -10.41 -5.77 -3.62
C THR A 124 -10.42 -7.00 -4.53
N GLU A 125 -11.24 -8.00 -4.20
CA GLU A 125 -11.39 -9.22 -4.98
C GLU A 125 -11.79 -8.90 -6.42
N GLY A 126 -11.14 -9.59 -7.38
CA GLY A 126 -11.29 -9.32 -8.80
C GLY A 126 -10.28 -8.32 -9.38
N ALA A 127 -9.41 -7.74 -8.55
CA ALA A 127 -8.29 -6.94 -9.05
C ALA A 127 -7.28 -7.82 -9.79
N ASP A 128 -6.95 -7.44 -11.02
CA ASP A 128 -5.90 -8.14 -11.77
C ASP A 128 -4.52 -7.63 -11.40
N ILE A 129 -3.85 -8.36 -10.52
CA ILE A 129 -2.47 -8.12 -10.11
C ILE A 129 -1.46 -9.07 -10.78
N SER A 130 -1.91 -9.90 -11.71
CA SER A 130 -1.11 -10.99 -12.29
C SER A 130 0.20 -10.52 -12.93
N ARG A 131 0.17 -9.35 -13.60
CA ARG A 131 1.37 -8.78 -14.24
C ARG A 131 2.46 -8.36 -13.25
N PHE A 132 2.13 -8.11 -12.00
CA PHE A 132 3.06 -7.70 -10.95
C PHE A 132 3.62 -8.87 -10.14
N THR A 133 3.24 -10.11 -10.46
CA THR A 133 3.81 -11.29 -9.82
C THR A 133 5.27 -11.51 -10.25
N ARG A 134 6.10 -12.05 -9.35
CA ARG A 134 7.49 -12.41 -9.67
C ARG A 134 7.56 -13.33 -10.90
N ARG A 135 6.61 -14.26 -11.03
CA ARG A 135 6.54 -15.18 -12.19
C ARG A 135 6.31 -14.42 -13.49
N SER A 136 5.43 -13.44 -13.50
CA SER A 136 5.13 -12.63 -14.68
C SER A 136 6.33 -11.74 -15.06
N THR A 137 6.92 -11.06 -14.11
CA THR A 137 8.09 -10.20 -14.37
C THR A 137 9.32 -11.00 -14.82
N THR A 138 9.56 -12.19 -14.24
CA THR A 138 10.62 -13.09 -14.69
C THR A 138 10.37 -13.57 -16.12
N ARG A 139 9.12 -13.92 -16.48
CA ARG A 139 8.78 -14.32 -17.85
C ARG A 139 9.01 -13.18 -18.85
N GLN A 140 8.64 -11.95 -18.51
CA GLN A 140 8.87 -10.79 -19.36
C GLN A 140 10.37 -10.55 -19.58
N MET A 141 11.17 -10.68 -18.52
CA MET A 141 12.63 -10.56 -18.60
C MET A 141 13.24 -11.66 -19.46
N ALA A 142 12.86 -12.92 -19.27
CA ALA A 142 13.31 -14.04 -20.11
C ALA A 142 13.00 -13.79 -21.60
N GLY A 143 11.76 -13.38 -21.91
CA GLY A 143 11.40 -13.05 -23.29
C GLY A 143 12.15 -11.85 -23.89
N LEU A 144 12.66 -10.92 -23.07
CA LEU A 144 13.55 -9.88 -23.53
C LEU A 144 14.92 -10.45 -23.89
N PHE A 145 15.50 -11.30 -23.04
CA PHE A 145 16.77 -11.96 -23.31
C PHE A 145 16.70 -12.85 -24.57
N ASP A 146 15.64 -13.63 -24.73
CA ASP A 146 15.44 -14.46 -25.92
C ASP A 146 15.47 -13.63 -27.20
N ARG A 147 14.82 -12.45 -27.21
CA ARG A 147 14.85 -11.54 -28.38
C ARG A 147 16.23 -10.96 -28.65
N LEU A 148 17.01 -10.64 -27.61
CA LEU A 148 18.36 -10.09 -27.76
C LEU A 148 19.37 -11.14 -28.22
N THR A 149 19.16 -12.40 -27.87
CA THR A 149 20.06 -13.52 -28.25
C THR A 149 19.67 -14.18 -29.59
N SER A 150 18.45 -13.96 -30.08
CA SER A 150 17.96 -14.54 -31.34
C SER A 150 18.29 -13.69 -32.58
N HIS A 151 19.02 -12.60 -32.45
CA HIS A 151 19.54 -11.86 -33.58
C HIS A 151 20.99 -12.35 -33.86
N PRO A 152 21.25 -12.90 -35.09
CA PRO A 152 22.57 -13.31 -35.54
C PRO A 152 23.48 -12.11 -35.70
#